data_809ade5406fd4bc29ecbe41648f2ece8
#
_entry.id   809ade5406fd4bc29ecbe41648f2ece8
#
_cell.length_a   1.000
_cell.length_b   1.000
_cell.length_c   1.000
_cell.angle_alpha   90.00
_cell.angle_beta   90.00
_cell.angle_gamma   90.00
#
_symmetry.space_group_name_H-M   'P 1'
#
loop_
_entity.id
_entity.type
_entity.pdbx_description
1 polymer ?
#
loop_
_entity_poly.entity_id
_entity_poly.type
_entity_poly.pdbx_seq_one_letter_code
_entity_poly.pdbx_strand_id
1 'polypeptide(L)'
;MTKLAALWNPMADDSQPTGWISTDAIHLSNLIRQGIQPTPLLVCAGGTSSRCAADGLWTLDLRARHRQLIISEEGDEVEIGAGLTMAEVLSGLQIHGRSIPVGLSTVPGCGFVLTGGIGPLSRSQGLAMDHIVGLRGVWGNGNIFDLSAPTNPASPGTASKNETHQQWKGLLGAAPFLAVVTAIRLRTQKLTPLVIWRSVCSVQQLEIAIEAAEQWEHSASLQWAWNENIELFIACSANDPAAIKAVETLKTLLGHCSESSMTIVPGQHAQPLFGALATSTAAQGRIYSEVSSRLGPAWGQRVPSLLRDLNQLIRGRPHPRCQISAQQLGGMSSQVPVSRTSFIHRDAIWKPWVTAAWSAGDPKGREQALDWLFHANTILTESCPGVHLTQIHPHLSCHKAELNDAFQDWLPGLKHLKSHHDPYGLLPPL
;
A
#
# COMPACT_ATOMS: atom_id res chain seq x y z
N MET A 1 20.37 12.00 -19.14
CA MET A 1 19.82 10.76 -18.54
C MET A 1 20.65 10.41 -17.31
N THR A 2 20.04 10.24 -16.16
CA THR A 2 20.71 9.85 -14.91
C THR A 2 20.57 8.34 -14.76
N LYS A 3 21.63 7.64 -14.34
CA LYS A 3 21.56 6.21 -14.05
C LYS A 3 20.60 5.98 -12.87
N LEU A 4 19.65 5.09 -13.02
CA LEU A 4 18.72 4.73 -11.95
C LEU A 4 19.47 4.06 -10.80
N ALA A 5 19.16 4.45 -9.57
CA ALA A 5 19.58 3.69 -8.41
C ALA A 5 18.87 2.32 -8.38
N ALA A 6 19.47 1.32 -7.75
CA ALA A 6 18.94 -0.03 -7.70
C ALA A 6 17.47 -0.06 -7.27
N LEU A 7 16.67 -0.87 -7.93
CA LEU A 7 15.28 -1.14 -7.62
C LEU A 7 15.16 -2.39 -6.75
N TRP A 8 14.17 -2.41 -5.87
CA TRP A 8 13.87 -3.58 -5.07
C TRP A 8 13.29 -4.71 -5.92
N ASN A 9 12.30 -4.36 -6.76
CA ASN A 9 11.48 -5.33 -7.48
C ASN A 9 11.11 -4.75 -8.87
N PRO A 10 11.99 -4.85 -9.87
CA PRO A 10 11.64 -4.47 -11.21
C PRO A 10 10.57 -5.41 -11.80
N MET A 11 9.80 -4.92 -12.77
CA MET A 11 8.69 -5.65 -13.39
C MET A 11 9.13 -6.95 -14.06
N ALA A 12 10.35 -7.02 -14.57
CA ALA A 12 10.94 -8.21 -15.18
C ALA A 12 12.34 -8.47 -14.59
N ASP A 13 12.80 -9.71 -14.70
CA ASP A 13 14.20 -10.05 -14.47
C ASP A 13 15.05 -9.23 -15.42
N ASP A 14 16.13 -8.64 -14.91
CA ASP A 14 17.10 -7.87 -15.71
C ASP A 14 16.46 -6.78 -16.58
N SER A 15 15.39 -6.14 -16.09
CA SER A 15 14.73 -5.04 -16.79
C SER A 15 15.69 -4.00 -17.33
N GLN A 16 15.56 -3.73 -18.63
CA GLN A 16 16.33 -2.71 -19.35
C GLN A 16 15.37 -1.65 -19.90
N PRO A 17 14.99 -0.65 -19.11
CA PRO A 17 14.11 0.42 -19.54
C PRO A 17 14.74 1.21 -20.70
N THR A 18 13.91 1.83 -21.53
CA THR A 18 14.36 2.67 -22.65
C THR A 18 15.22 3.84 -22.16
N GLY A 19 14.95 4.35 -20.97
CA GLY A 19 15.75 5.38 -20.33
C GLY A 19 15.26 5.75 -18.94
N TRP A 20 16.02 6.62 -18.30
CA TRP A 20 15.76 7.13 -16.97
C TRP A 20 15.59 8.63 -17.02
N ILE A 21 14.51 9.12 -16.40
CA ILE A 21 14.23 10.55 -16.24
C ILE A 21 14.32 10.88 -14.77
N SER A 22 15.16 11.86 -14.41
CA SER A 22 15.19 12.46 -13.08
C SER A 22 15.12 13.97 -13.25
N THR A 23 14.04 14.62 -12.79
CA THR A 23 13.78 16.03 -13.10
C THR A 23 12.86 16.69 -12.05
N ASP A 24 12.76 18.03 -12.13
CA ASP A 24 11.76 18.82 -11.41
C ASP A 24 10.41 18.87 -12.16
N ALA A 25 9.39 19.43 -11.51
CA ALA A 25 8.04 19.50 -12.07
C ALA A 25 7.95 20.34 -13.35
N ILE A 26 8.74 21.41 -13.48
CA ILE A 26 8.75 22.30 -14.67
C ILE A 26 9.35 21.56 -15.87
N HIS A 27 10.50 20.94 -15.67
CA HIS A 27 11.15 20.16 -16.72
C HIS A 27 10.27 18.97 -17.13
N LEU A 28 9.68 18.25 -16.16
CA LEU A 28 8.74 17.16 -16.44
C LEU A 28 7.54 17.64 -17.26
N SER A 29 6.92 18.77 -16.90
CA SER A 29 5.85 19.39 -17.67
C SER A 29 6.24 19.63 -19.12
N ASN A 30 7.42 20.18 -19.34
CA ASN A 30 7.92 20.45 -20.70
C ASN A 30 8.18 19.16 -21.49
N LEU A 31 8.76 18.14 -20.86
CA LEU A 31 8.98 16.82 -21.48
C LEU A 31 7.66 16.18 -21.90
N ILE A 32 6.66 16.19 -21.02
CA ILE A 32 5.34 15.63 -21.31
C ILE A 32 4.70 16.33 -22.51
N ARG A 33 4.76 17.66 -22.57
CA ARG A 33 4.22 18.45 -23.69
C ARG A 33 4.93 18.23 -25.01
N GLN A 34 6.21 17.85 -24.97
CA GLN A 34 6.99 17.48 -26.15
C GLN A 34 6.71 16.04 -26.63
N GLY A 35 6.02 15.25 -25.83
CA GLY A 35 5.70 13.85 -26.07
C GLY A 35 6.79 12.90 -25.59
N ILE A 36 6.46 12.07 -24.61
CA ILE A 36 7.32 10.97 -24.13
C ILE A 36 6.87 9.68 -24.80
N GLN A 37 7.79 8.99 -25.47
CA GLN A 37 7.54 7.69 -26.10
C GLN A 37 8.71 6.75 -25.82
N PRO A 38 8.49 5.44 -25.61
CA PRO A 38 7.18 4.77 -25.60
C PRO A 38 6.36 5.03 -24.30
N THR A 39 5.06 4.78 -24.39
CA THR A 39 4.14 4.83 -23.27
C THR A 39 3.78 3.42 -22.79
N PRO A 40 3.34 3.22 -21.54
CA PRO A 40 3.22 4.24 -20.49
C PRO A 40 4.56 4.63 -19.86
N LEU A 41 4.65 5.86 -19.36
CA LEU A 41 5.71 6.31 -18.45
C LEU A 41 5.51 5.63 -17.10
N LEU A 42 6.53 4.96 -16.58
CA LEU A 42 6.53 4.38 -15.26
C LEU A 42 7.11 5.35 -14.23
N VAL A 43 6.57 5.36 -13.01
CA VAL A 43 7.01 6.27 -11.95
C VAL A 43 7.59 5.47 -10.78
N CYS A 44 8.82 5.78 -10.43
CA CYS A 44 9.54 5.19 -9.31
C CYS A 44 9.65 6.18 -8.15
N ALA A 45 8.86 5.99 -7.10
CA ALA A 45 8.95 6.74 -5.84
C ALA A 45 9.81 6.01 -4.79
N GLY A 46 9.44 4.78 -4.40
CA GLY A 46 10.23 3.94 -3.48
C GLY A 46 10.96 2.78 -4.16
N GLY A 47 10.56 2.41 -5.36
CA GLY A 47 11.16 1.31 -6.12
C GLY A 47 10.79 -0.09 -5.64
N THR A 48 9.69 -0.24 -4.90
CA THR A 48 9.23 -1.53 -4.32
C THR A 48 8.16 -2.22 -5.15
N SER A 49 7.50 -1.51 -6.05
CA SER A 49 6.46 -2.07 -6.92
C SER A 49 7.07 -2.64 -8.20
N SER A 50 6.51 -3.74 -8.71
CA SER A 50 6.79 -4.25 -10.06
C SER A 50 6.47 -3.26 -11.18
N ARG A 51 5.68 -2.23 -10.88
CA ARG A 51 5.29 -1.17 -11.83
C ARG A 51 6.31 -0.03 -11.97
N CYS A 52 7.41 -0.02 -11.21
CA CYS A 52 8.34 1.10 -11.22
C CYS A 52 9.37 1.06 -12.37
N ALA A 53 9.55 -0.06 -13.02
CA ALA A 53 10.39 -0.20 -14.22
C ALA A 53 9.96 -1.41 -15.04
N ALA A 54 10.12 -1.35 -16.38
CA ALA A 54 9.90 -2.45 -17.30
C ALA A 54 10.75 -2.30 -18.57
N ASP A 55 11.00 -3.41 -19.25
CA ASP A 55 11.75 -3.43 -20.50
C ASP A 55 11.07 -2.56 -21.57
N GLY A 56 11.89 -1.76 -22.25
CA GLY A 56 11.45 -0.93 -23.35
C GLY A 56 10.58 0.28 -22.96
N LEU A 57 10.31 0.52 -21.67
CA LEU A 57 9.55 1.68 -21.19
C LEU A 57 10.44 2.70 -20.49
N TRP A 58 10.00 3.97 -20.48
CA TRP A 58 10.65 5.01 -19.68
C TRP A 58 10.28 4.88 -18.20
N THR A 59 11.25 5.11 -17.34
CA THR A 59 11.05 5.25 -15.88
C THR A 59 11.42 6.66 -15.43
N LEU A 60 10.51 7.33 -14.75
CA LEU A 60 10.77 8.57 -14.02
C LEU A 60 11.16 8.24 -12.57
N ASP A 61 12.41 8.53 -12.20
CA ASP A 61 12.91 8.32 -10.85
C ASP A 61 12.78 9.58 -10.00
N LEU A 62 11.87 9.59 -9.04
CA LEU A 62 11.64 10.70 -8.11
C LEU A 62 12.61 10.69 -6.92
N ARG A 63 13.28 9.57 -6.64
CA ARG A 63 14.14 9.37 -5.46
C ARG A 63 15.33 10.30 -5.42
N ALA A 64 15.80 10.78 -6.58
CA ALA A 64 16.99 11.61 -6.67
C ALA A 64 16.73 13.11 -6.41
N ARG A 65 15.51 13.59 -6.68
CA ARG A 65 15.21 15.03 -6.70
C ARG A 65 14.13 15.47 -5.69
N HIS A 66 13.12 14.65 -5.46
CA HIS A 66 11.96 15.01 -4.65
C HIS A 66 12.12 14.47 -3.23
N ARG A 67 13.01 15.10 -2.43
CA ARG A 67 13.43 14.61 -1.11
C ARG A 67 13.26 15.61 0.02
N GLN A 68 12.48 16.68 -0.19
CA GLN A 68 12.20 17.65 0.86
C GLN A 68 11.35 17.02 1.98
N LEU A 69 11.60 17.41 3.20
CA LEU A 69 10.77 17.13 4.37
C LEU A 69 10.68 18.45 5.15
N ILE A 70 9.51 19.08 5.10
CA ILE A 70 9.27 20.40 5.70
C ILE A 70 8.11 20.26 6.68
N ILE A 71 8.38 20.46 7.96
CA ILE A 71 7.40 20.38 9.06
C ILE A 71 6.89 21.78 9.36
N SER A 72 5.57 21.96 9.56
CA SER A 72 4.97 23.22 10.01
C SER A 72 5.53 23.64 11.39
N GLU A 73 5.44 24.92 11.74
CA GLU A 73 5.93 25.43 13.02
C GLU A 73 5.25 24.74 14.20
N GLU A 74 3.95 24.45 14.10
CA GLU A 74 3.19 23.73 15.12
C GLU A 74 3.42 22.21 15.07
N GLY A 75 4.08 21.71 14.03
CA GLY A 75 4.35 20.29 13.80
C GLY A 75 3.12 19.47 13.42
N ASP A 76 1.97 20.08 13.17
CA ASP A 76 0.70 19.40 12.85
C ASP A 76 0.58 18.99 11.37
N GLU A 77 1.39 19.59 10.49
CA GLU A 77 1.50 19.23 9.07
C GLU A 77 2.97 18.98 8.67
N VAL A 78 3.15 18.15 7.67
CA VAL A 78 4.45 17.91 7.01
C VAL A 78 4.27 17.88 5.50
N GLU A 79 5.15 18.56 4.78
CA GLU A 79 5.29 18.38 3.34
C GLU A 79 6.45 17.41 3.06
N ILE A 80 6.17 16.37 2.32
CA ILE A 80 7.14 15.35 1.93
C ILE A 80 7.29 15.29 0.42
N GLY A 81 8.52 15.24 -0.06
CA GLY A 81 8.83 14.97 -1.46
C GLY A 81 8.57 13.50 -1.81
N ALA A 82 8.05 13.25 -3.00
CA ALA A 82 7.62 11.91 -3.43
C ALA A 82 8.76 10.88 -3.54
N GLY A 83 10.02 11.30 -3.51
CA GLY A 83 11.20 10.44 -3.53
C GLY A 83 11.67 9.95 -2.16
N LEU A 84 11.01 10.36 -1.05
CA LEU A 84 11.31 9.85 0.29
C LEU A 84 10.65 8.48 0.50
N THR A 85 11.34 7.63 1.24
CA THR A 85 10.76 6.41 1.81
C THR A 85 9.99 6.72 3.09
N MET A 86 9.07 5.85 3.47
CA MET A 86 8.34 6.00 4.73
C MET A 86 9.27 5.92 5.96
N ALA A 87 10.40 5.18 5.86
CA ALA A 87 11.43 5.17 6.90
C ALA A 87 12.03 6.56 7.14
N GLU A 88 12.39 7.26 6.08
CA GLU A 88 12.98 8.60 6.14
C GLU A 88 11.96 9.61 6.69
N VAL A 89 10.70 9.51 6.26
CA VAL A 89 9.62 10.37 6.77
C VAL A 89 9.40 10.16 8.27
N LEU A 90 9.28 8.91 8.73
CA LEU A 90 9.09 8.60 10.15
C LEU A 90 10.27 9.07 11.00
N SER A 91 11.51 8.84 10.53
CA SER A 91 12.73 9.27 11.23
C SER A 91 12.77 10.79 11.39
N GLY A 92 12.38 11.55 10.36
CA GLY A 92 12.31 13.00 10.42
C GLY A 92 11.22 13.51 11.36
N LEU A 93 10.03 12.87 11.36
CA LEU A 93 8.92 13.25 12.25
C LEU A 93 9.18 12.90 13.71
N GLN A 94 9.85 11.79 13.98
CA GLN A 94 10.12 11.30 15.33
C GLN A 94 10.90 12.30 16.17
N ILE A 95 11.85 13.03 15.57
CA ILE A 95 12.66 14.08 16.24
C ILE A 95 11.75 15.18 16.81
N HIS A 96 10.59 15.41 16.20
CA HIS A 96 9.58 16.38 16.61
C HIS A 96 8.44 15.77 17.45
N GLY A 97 8.58 14.51 17.89
CA GLY A 97 7.52 13.80 18.62
C GLY A 97 6.24 13.59 17.80
N ARG A 98 6.38 13.52 16.46
CA ARG A 98 5.26 13.39 15.51
C ARG A 98 5.35 12.09 14.72
N SER A 99 4.23 11.68 14.15
CA SER A 99 4.10 10.49 13.32
C SER A 99 2.99 10.65 12.27
N ILE A 100 2.97 9.75 11.30
CA ILE A 100 1.85 9.48 10.39
C ILE A 100 1.60 7.97 10.36
N PRO A 101 0.38 7.48 10.08
CA PRO A 101 0.16 6.05 9.90
C PRO A 101 0.90 5.58 8.66
N VAL A 102 1.72 4.53 8.80
CA VAL A 102 2.43 3.90 7.70
C VAL A 102 2.18 2.39 7.71
N GLY A 103 2.55 1.73 6.62
CA GLY A 103 2.46 0.27 6.48
C GLY A 103 3.38 -0.48 7.44
N LEU A 104 3.32 -1.77 7.29
CA LEU A 104 4.19 -2.70 8.02
C LEU A 104 5.63 -2.64 7.50
N SER A 105 5.85 -2.25 6.24
CA SER A 105 7.16 -1.95 5.67
C SER A 105 7.33 -0.45 5.52
N THR A 106 8.50 0.05 5.84
CA THR A 106 8.87 1.46 5.69
C THR A 106 9.73 1.74 4.47
N VAL A 107 10.02 0.72 3.67
CA VAL A 107 10.75 0.82 2.39
C VAL A 107 9.92 1.51 1.29
N PRO A 108 8.57 1.34 1.21
CA PRO A 108 7.78 2.02 0.20
C PRO A 108 7.92 3.55 0.26
N GLY A 109 7.82 4.18 -0.92
CA GLY A 109 7.73 5.64 -1.07
C GLY A 109 6.29 6.16 -1.04
N CYS A 110 6.11 7.40 -1.49
CA CYS A 110 4.82 8.10 -1.47
C CYS A 110 3.69 7.43 -2.26
N GLY A 111 4.00 6.57 -3.24
CA GLY A 111 3.00 5.76 -3.93
C GLY A 111 2.12 4.94 -2.98
N PHE A 112 2.70 4.47 -1.88
CA PHE A 112 1.97 3.77 -0.81
C PHE A 112 0.89 4.67 -0.17
N VAL A 113 1.24 5.93 0.17
CA VAL A 113 0.31 6.89 0.76
C VAL A 113 -0.80 7.26 -0.22
N LEU A 114 -0.47 7.48 -1.49
CA LEU A 114 -1.41 7.87 -2.54
C LEU A 114 -2.44 6.80 -2.89
N THR A 115 -2.16 5.53 -2.60
CA THR A 115 -3.03 4.40 -2.98
C THR A 115 -3.67 3.68 -1.79
N GLY A 116 -3.72 4.35 -0.64
CA GLY A 116 -4.37 3.86 0.59
C GLY A 116 -3.49 4.08 1.82
N GLY A 117 -2.34 3.41 1.89
CA GLY A 117 -1.48 3.52 3.06
C GLY A 117 -2.02 2.72 4.25
N ILE A 118 -2.29 1.42 4.02
CA ILE A 118 -2.80 0.51 5.04
C ILE A 118 -1.68 0.03 5.95
N GLY A 119 -1.90 0.12 7.26
CA GLY A 119 -0.93 -0.31 8.26
C GLY A 119 -1.54 -0.69 9.61
N PRO A 120 -0.72 -1.07 10.60
CA PRO A 120 -1.19 -1.52 11.90
C PRO A 120 -2.03 -0.49 12.66
N LEU A 121 -1.85 0.79 12.38
CA LEU A 121 -2.59 1.87 13.03
C LEU A 121 -3.82 2.34 12.23
N SER A 122 -4.13 1.74 11.08
CA SER A 122 -5.25 2.18 10.24
C SER A 122 -6.60 2.08 10.94
N ARG A 123 -6.78 1.13 11.87
CA ARG A 123 -8.00 0.99 12.65
C ARG A 123 -8.20 2.17 13.63
N SER A 124 -7.14 2.64 14.24
CA SER A 124 -7.17 3.72 15.24
C SER A 124 -6.97 5.12 14.65
N GLN A 125 -6.31 5.24 13.50
CA GLN A 125 -5.88 6.53 12.95
C GLN A 125 -6.41 6.82 11.53
N GLY A 126 -7.02 5.85 10.86
CA GLY A 126 -7.37 5.94 9.43
C GLY A 126 -6.23 5.50 8.52
N LEU A 127 -6.46 5.54 7.22
CA LEU A 127 -5.44 5.25 6.21
C LEU A 127 -4.45 6.43 6.12
N ALA A 128 -3.20 6.16 5.69
CA ALA A 128 -2.24 7.25 5.47
C ALA A 128 -2.78 8.30 4.48
N MET A 129 -3.52 7.89 3.45
CA MET A 129 -4.16 8.79 2.49
C MET A 129 -5.20 9.73 3.11
N ASP A 130 -5.82 9.36 4.22
CA ASP A 130 -6.84 10.18 4.89
C ASP A 130 -6.23 11.40 5.59
N HIS A 131 -4.91 11.39 5.77
CA HIS A 131 -4.13 12.49 6.31
C HIS A 131 -3.63 13.47 5.26
N ILE A 132 -3.84 13.20 3.96
CA ILE A 132 -3.42 14.12 2.89
C ILE A 132 -4.26 15.39 2.95
N VAL A 133 -3.59 16.55 3.02
CA VAL A 133 -4.19 17.89 3.03
C VAL A 133 -3.76 18.72 1.83
N GLY A 134 -2.75 18.28 1.07
CA GLY A 134 -2.34 18.93 -0.17
C GLY A 134 -1.50 18.02 -1.06
N LEU A 135 -1.55 18.27 -2.37
CA LEU A 135 -0.85 17.53 -3.40
C LEU A 135 -0.26 18.46 -4.44
N ARG A 136 1.00 18.29 -4.78
CA ARG A 136 1.64 18.96 -5.92
C ARG A 136 2.16 17.95 -6.93
N GLY A 137 2.05 18.29 -8.21
CA GLY A 137 2.49 17.40 -9.27
C GLY A 137 2.26 17.92 -10.67
N VAL A 138 2.30 16.99 -11.62
CA VAL A 138 2.10 17.25 -13.05
C VAL A 138 1.10 16.22 -13.58
N TRP A 139 0.02 16.69 -14.19
CA TRP A 139 -0.95 15.83 -14.87
C TRP A 139 -0.32 15.18 -16.11
N GLY A 140 -0.92 14.11 -16.60
CA GLY A 140 -0.48 13.43 -17.83
C GLY A 140 -0.52 14.30 -19.10
N ASN A 141 -1.24 15.44 -19.09
CA ASN A 141 -1.23 16.45 -20.15
C ASN A 141 -0.13 17.52 -19.97
N GLY A 142 0.73 17.40 -18.95
CA GLY A 142 1.81 18.33 -18.67
C GLY A 142 1.40 19.57 -17.84
N ASN A 143 0.17 19.72 -17.42
CA ASN A 143 -0.22 20.84 -16.56
C ASN A 143 0.26 20.60 -15.13
N ILE A 144 0.93 21.59 -14.55
CA ILE A 144 1.37 21.58 -13.14
C ILE A 144 0.16 21.91 -12.27
N PHE A 145 0.05 21.24 -11.11
CA PHE A 145 -0.98 21.54 -10.12
C PHE A 145 -0.42 21.65 -8.70
N ASP A 146 -1.09 22.46 -7.90
CA ASP A 146 -0.98 22.53 -6.44
C ASP A 146 -2.40 22.57 -5.87
N LEU A 147 -2.84 21.46 -5.27
CA LEU A 147 -4.20 21.28 -4.78
C LEU A 147 -4.18 21.12 -3.26
N SER A 148 -5.15 21.79 -2.61
CA SER A 148 -5.44 21.59 -1.19
C SER A 148 -6.76 20.84 -1.02
N ALA A 149 -6.89 20.15 0.10
CA ALA A 149 -8.10 19.41 0.45
C ALA A 149 -9.32 20.34 0.41
N PRO A 150 -10.42 19.95 -0.26
CA PRO A 150 -11.64 20.75 -0.31
C PRO A 150 -12.20 20.98 1.10
N THR A 151 -12.48 22.23 1.45
CA THR A 151 -12.94 22.64 2.79
C THR A 151 -14.38 22.25 3.11
N ASN A 152 -15.21 21.93 2.11
CA ASN A 152 -16.60 21.53 2.34
C ASN A 152 -17.13 20.63 1.19
N PRO A 153 -17.28 19.31 1.43
CA PRO A 153 -17.75 18.38 0.40
C PRO A 153 -19.26 18.46 0.11
N ALA A 154 -20.04 19.18 0.92
CA ALA A 154 -21.50 19.13 0.91
C ALA A 154 -22.20 20.39 0.38
N SER A 155 -21.48 21.44 0.00
CA SER A 155 -22.14 22.61 -0.59
C SER A 155 -22.36 22.43 -2.09
N PRO A 156 -23.61 22.59 -2.61
CA PRO A 156 -23.83 22.65 -4.05
C PRO A 156 -23.02 23.82 -4.61
N GLY A 157 -21.90 23.50 -5.22
CA GLY A 157 -20.95 24.51 -5.69
C GLY A 157 -21.06 24.77 -7.19
N THR A 158 -20.44 25.85 -7.61
CA THR A 158 -20.19 26.15 -9.03
C THR A 158 -19.48 24.96 -9.70
N ALA A 159 -19.59 24.83 -11.03
CA ALA A 159 -18.95 23.77 -11.82
C ALA A 159 -17.45 23.61 -11.51
N SER A 160 -16.74 24.72 -11.26
CA SER A 160 -15.31 24.74 -10.88
C SER A 160 -15.03 24.04 -9.53
N LYS A 161 -15.91 24.20 -8.53
CA LYS A 161 -15.74 23.49 -7.23
C LYS A 161 -15.97 21.99 -7.36
N ASN A 162 -16.89 21.59 -8.24
CA ASN A 162 -17.15 20.18 -8.53
C ASN A 162 -15.94 19.54 -9.23
N GLU A 163 -15.32 20.24 -10.19
CA GLU A 163 -14.11 19.77 -10.87
C GLU A 163 -12.95 19.55 -9.90
N THR A 164 -12.64 20.53 -9.05
CA THR A 164 -11.58 20.39 -8.02
C THR A 164 -11.86 19.21 -7.09
N HIS A 165 -13.12 18.98 -6.73
CA HIS A 165 -13.50 17.84 -5.89
C HIS A 165 -13.27 16.49 -6.60
N GLN A 166 -13.60 16.40 -7.90
CA GLN A 166 -13.36 15.20 -8.70
C GLN A 166 -11.86 14.93 -8.89
N GLN A 167 -11.07 15.96 -9.16
CA GLN A 167 -9.61 15.88 -9.25
C GLN A 167 -9.02 15.37 -7.94
N TRP A 168 -9.43 15.96 -6.81
CA TRP A 168 -9.01 15.52 -5.47
C TRP A 168 -9.36 14.07 -5.22
N LYS A 169 -10.63 13.67 -5.44
CA LYS A 169 -11.08 12.29 -5.29
C LYS A 169 -10.27 11.33 -6.17
N GLY A 170 -10.00 11.71 -7.43
CA GLY A 170 -9.22 10.91 -8.37
C GLY A 170 -7.78 10.69 -7.89
N LEU A 171 -7.12 11.76 -7.44
CA LEU A 171 -5.73 11.67 -6.96
C LEU A 171 -5.59 10.84 -5.69
N LEU A 172 -6.58 10.85 -4.80
CA LEU A 172 -6.59 10.02 -3.60
C LEU A 172 -7.02 8.58 -3.92
N GLY A 173 -6.08 7.77 -4.34
CA GLY A 173 -6.24 6.34 -4.67
C GLY A 173 -5.88 6.00 -6.11
N ALA A 174 -6.09 6.90 -7.08
CA ALA A 174 -5.82 6.63 -8.48
C ALA A 174 -4.78 7.56 -9.13
N ALA A 175 -3.99 8.30 -8.32
CA ALA A 175 -2.92 9.16 -8.83
C ALA A 175 -2.00 8.51 -9.86
N PRO A 176 -1.57 7.23 -9.73
CA PRO A 176 -0.70 6.59 -10.73
C PRO A 176 -1.25 6.56 -12.15
N PHE A 177 -2.57 6.68 -12.31
CA PHE A 177 -3.25 6.67 -13.61
C PHE A 177 -3.49 8.08 -14.16
N LEU A 178 -3.34 9.13 -13.36
CA LEU A 178 -3.76 10.50 -13.68
C LEU A 178 -2.61 11.49 -13.75
N ALA A 179 -1.62 11.34 -12.86
CA ALA A 179 -0.60 12.35 -12.61
C ALA A 179 0.69 11.76 -12.05
N VAL A 180 1.77 12.51 -12.17
CA VAL A 180 3.00 12.34 -11.40
C VAL A 180 2.95 13.29 -10.20
N VAL A 181 2.71 12.76 -9.02
CA VAL A 181 2.75 13.53 -7.77
C VAL A 181 4.20 13.71 -7.33
N THR A 182 4.62 14.95 -7.08
CA THR A 182 5.99 15.32 -6.72
C THR A 182 6.17 15.68 -5.25
N ALA A 183 5.08 16.11 -4.59
CA ALA A 183 5.07 16.38 -3.15
C ALA A 183 3.66 16.14 -2.56
N ILE A 184 3.63 15.76 -1.29
CA ILE A 184 2.40 15.49 -0.53
C ILE A 184 2.48 16.26 0.78
N ARG A 185 1.42 17.01 1.13
CA ARG A 185 1.25 17.58 2.47
C ARG A 185 0.33 16.66 3.28
N LEU A 186 0.78 16.31 4.48
CA LEU A 186 0.11 15.37 5.38
C LEU A 186 -0.12 16.01 6.73
N ARG A 187 -1.28 15.79 7.32
CA ARG A 187 -1.53 16.04 8.73
C ARG A 187 -0.77 15.00 9.56
N THR A 188 -0.03 15.46 10.54
CA THR A 188 0.72 14.59 11.46
C THR A 188 -0.08 14.33 12.73
N GLN A 189 0.32 13.33 13.48
CA GLN A 189 -0.22 13.00 14.80
C GLN A 189 0.90 12.98 15.83
N LYS A 190 0.54 13.13 17.11
CA LYS A 190 1.52 12.95 18.21
C LYS A 190 2.02 11.51 18.21
N LEU A 191 3.32 11.35 18.38
CA LEU A 191 3.92 10.04 18.56
C LEU A 191 3.37 9.40 19.84
N THR A 192 2.81 8.19 19.71
CA THR A 192 2.19 7.47 20.83
C THR A 192 2.90 6.14 21.03
N PRO A 193 3.28 5.76 22.26
CA PRO A 193 3.85 4.45 22.52
C PRO A 193 2.89 3.33 22.14
N LEU A 194 3.43 2.25 21.57
CA LEU A 194 2.68 1.08 21.11
C LEU A 194 3.12 -0.17 21.88
N VAL A 195 2.14 -0.97 22.26
CA VAL A 195 2.36 -2.37 22.63
C VAL A 195 2.37 -3.18 21.35
N ILE A 196 3.43 -3.93 21.13
CA ILE A 196 3.57 -4.87 20.02
C ILE A 196 3.69 -6.28 20.60
N TRP A 197 2.78 -7.15 20.21
CA TRP A 197 2.89 -8.58 20.51
C TRP A 197 3.13 -9.36 19.23
N ARG A 198 4.14 -10.25 19.27
CA ARG A 198 4.48 -11.19 18.20
C ARG A 198 4.48 -12.61 18.73
N SER A 199 4.07 -13.54 17.88
CA SER A 199 4.07 -14.95 18.24
C SER A 199 4.00 -15.82 17.00
N VAL A 200 4.52 -17.04 17.09
CA VAL A 200 4.30 -18.10 16.10
C VAL A 200 3.16 -19.00 16.61
N CYS A 201 2.22 -19.33 15.75
CA CYS A 201 1.02 -20.06 16.12
C CYS A 201 0.68 -21.20 15.14
N SER A 202 -0.21 -22.09 15.58
CA SER A 202 -0.82 -23.11 14.72
C SER A 202 -2.00 -22.54 13.92
N VAL A 203 -2.52 -23.32 12.95
CA VAL A 203 -3.71 -22.95 12.18
C VAL A 203 -4.93 -22.77 13.08
N GLN A 204 -5.12 -23.63 14.10
CA GLN A 204 -6.23 -23.49 15.05
C GLN A 204 -6.09 -22.23 15.91
N GLN A 205 -4.86 -21.87 16.31
CA GLN A 205 -4.62 -20.64 17.05
C GLN A 205 -4.85 -19.40 16.17
N LEU A 206 -4.51 -19.45 14.87
CA LEU A 206 -4.84 -18.37 13.92
C LEU A 206 -6.36 -18.20 13.77
N GLU A 207 -7.11 -19.30 13.69
CA GLU A 207 -8.58 -19.27 13.65
C GLU A 207 -9.15 -18.52 14.86
N ILE A 208 -8.76 -18.90 16.07
CA ILE A 208 -9.16 -18.25 17.32
C ILE A 208 -8.75 -16.76 17.32
N ALA A 209 -7.56 -16.44 16.82
CA ALA A 209 -7.06 -15.07 16.77
C ALA A 209 -7.86 -14.20 15.82
N ILE A 210 -8.25 -14.71 14.66
CA ILE A 210 -9.09 -14.00 13.68
C ILE A 210 -10.49 -13.74 14.26
N GLU A 211 -11.15 -14.76 14.80
CA GLU A 211 -12.47 -14.67 15.41
C GLU A 211 -12.50 -13.64 16.57
N ALA A 212 -11.49 -13.69 17.43
CA ALA A 212 -11.36 -12.72 18.53
C ALA A 212 -11.13 -11.30 18.01
N ALA A 213 -10.25 -11.13 17.00
CA ALA A 213 -9.90 -9.83 16.45
C ALA A 213 -11.09 -9.15 15.74
N GLU A 214 -11.98 -9.92 15.13
CA GLU A 214 -13.20 -9.38 14.50
C GLU A 214 -14.17 -8.73 15.50
N GLN A 215 -14.04 -9.05 16.79
CA GLN A 215 -14.84 -8.48 17.88
C GLN A 215 -14.15 -7.29 18.58
N TRP A 216 -12.90 -6.94 18.19
CA TRP A 216 -12.16 -5.89 18.88
C TRP A 216 -12.66 -4.49 18.54
N GLU A 217 -12.59 -3.62 19.56
CA GLU A 217 -12.65 -2.17 19.38
C GLU A 217 -11.51 -1.68 18.47
N HIS A 218 -11.57 -0.42 18.03
CA HIS A 218 -10.72 0.11 16.97
C HIS A 218 -9.25 0.34 17.38
N SER A 219 -8.92 0.23 18.65
CA SER A 219 -7.61 0.55 19.21
C SER A 219 -6.57 -0.56 19.10
N ALA A 220 -6.98 -1.78 18.76
CA ALA A 220 -6.10 -2.90 18.50
C ALA A 220 -6.26 -3.42 17.07
N SER A 221 -5.19 -3.97 16.50
CA SER A 221 -5.21 -4.55 15.16
C SER A 221 -4.37 -5.83 15.09
N LEU A 222 -4.93 -6.84 14.43
CA LEU A 222 -4.28 -8.11 14.13
C LEU A 222 -3.72 -8.07 12.71
N GLN A 223 -2.48 -8.52 12.58
CA GLN A 223 -1.85 -8.88 11.31
C GLN A 223 -1.27 -10.27 11.45
N TRP A 224 -1.23 -11.02 10.37
CA TRP A 224 -0.57 -12.32 10.35
C TRP A 224 0.08 -12.58 8.99
N ALA A 225 1.08 -13.45 9.00
CA ALA A 225 1.77 -13.91 7.80
C ALA A 225 2.01 -15.41 7.87
N TRP A 226 1.80 -16.09 6.77
CA TRP A 226 1.88 -17.53 6.65
C TRP A 226 2.76 -17.91 5.46
N ASN A 227 3.90 -18.50 5.76
CA ASN A 227 4.79 -19.17 4.82
C ASN A 227 5.11 -20.59 5.33
N GLU A 228 6.27 -20.83 5.93
CA GLU A 228 6.60 -22.05 6.65
C GLU A 228 5.92 -22.09 8.02
N ASN A 229 5.92 -20.95 8.71
CA ASN A 229 5.28 -20.74 9.99
C ASN A 229 4.15 -19.72 9.85
N ILE A 230 3.25 -19.69 10.82
CA ILE A 230 2.24 -18.64 10.94
C ILE A 230 2.69 -17.69 12.04
N GLU A 231 3.01 -16.46 11.63
CA GLU A 231 3.40 -15.41 12.56
C GLU A 231 2.22 -14.47 12.80
N LEU A 232 1.92 -14.19 14.07
CA LEU A 232 1.00 -13.15 14.49
C LEU A 232 1.76 -11.88 14.83
N PHE A 233 1.16 -10.76 14.50
CA PHE A 233 1.62 -9.43 14.87
C PHE A 233 0.39 -8.60 15.30
N ILE A 234 0.40 -8.16 16.54
CA ILE A 234 -0.66 -7.32 17.08
C ILE A 234 -0.06 -6.00 17.53
N ALA A 235 -0.72 -4.90 17.19
CA ALA A 235 -0.34 -3.57 17.60
C ALA A 235 -1.53 -2.87 18.28
N CYS A 236 -1.28 -2.21 19.41
CA CYS A 236 -2.24 -1.35 20.06
C CYS A 236 -1.56 -0.18 20.76
N SER A 237 -2.30 0.88 21.10
CA SER A 237 -1.78 1.98 21.90
C SER A 237 -1.43 1.51 23.31
N ALA A 238 -0.23 1.83 23.78
CA ALA A 238 0.18 1.57 25.16
C ALA A 238 -0.62 2.42 26.19
N ASN A 239 -1.33 3.45 25.72
CA ASN A 239 -2.17 4.32 26.54
C ASN A 239 -3.65 3.89 26.55
N ASP A 240 -3.97 2.74 25.95
CA ASP A 240 -5.34 2.20 25.89
C ASP A 240 -5.45 0.90 26.71
N PRO A 241 -5.94 0.95 27.95
CA PRO A 241 -6.09 -0.23 28.81
C PRO A 241 -7.05 -1.28 28.23
N ALA A 242 -8.08 -0.87 27.48
CA ALA A 242 -9.05 -1.79 26.90
C ALA A 242 -8.39 -2.60 25.77
N ALA A 243 -7.61 -1.95 24.91
CA ALA A 243 -6.85 -2.62 23.87
C ALA A 243 -5.80 -3.58 24.44
N ILE A 244 -5.06 -3.18 25.48
CA ILE A 244 -4.10 -4.04 26.16
C ILE A 244 -4.81 -5.28 26.74
N LYS A 245 -5.95 -5.08 27.41
CA LYS A 245 -6.75 -6.18 27.94
C LYS A 245 -7.24 -7.14 26.85
N ALA A 246 -7.64 -6.63 25.69
CA ALA A 246 -8.04 -7.46 24.55
C ALA A 246 -6.88 -8.36 24.07
N VAL A 247 -5.67 -7.81 23.98
CA VAL A 247 -4.44 -8.57 23.63
C VAL A 247 -4.12 -9.63 24.68
N GLU A 248 -4.17 -9.29 25.98
CA GLU A 248 -3.93 -10.25 27.07
C GLU A 248 -5.00 -11.37 27.11
N THR A 249 -6.26 -11.03 26.84
CA THR A 249 -7.33 -12.01 26.71
C THR A 249 -7.04 -12.97 25.57
N LEU A 250 -6.65 -12.48 24.40
CA LEU A 250 -6.28 -13.32 23.27
C LEU A 250 -5.08 -14.23 23.63
N LYS A 251 -4.04 -13.71 24.26
CA LYS A 251 -2.89 -14.54 24.72
C LYS A 251 -3.36 -15.69 25.61
N THR A 252 -4.30 -15.43 26.49
CA THR A 252 -4.87 -16.46 27.37
C THR A 252 -5.66 -17.50 26.57
N LEU A 253 -6.46 -17.08 25.59
CA LEU A 253 -7.22 -17.98 24.72
C LEU A 253 -6.33 -18.87 23.86
N LEU A 254 -5.24 -18.33 23.34
CA LEU A 254 -4.30 -19.07 22.50
C LEU A 254 -3.44 -20.05 23.31
N GLY A 255 -3.29 -19.84 24.63
CA GLY A 255 -2.41 -20.66 25.47
C GLY A 255 -0.95 -20.54 25.07
N HIS A 256 -0.25 -21.66 25.01
CA HIS A 256 1.17 -21.67 24.63
C HIS A 256 1.36 -21.47 23.14
N CYS A 257 2.01 -20.37 22.79
CA CYS A 257 2.51 -20.07 21.45
C CYS A 257 4.04 -20.04 21.48
N SER A 258 4.69 -20.55 20.44
CA SER A 258 6.15 -20.46 20.32
C SER A 258 6.59 -19.03 19.97
N GLU A 259 7.82 -18.68 20.33
CA GLU A 259 8.45 -17.40 20.01
C GLU A 259 7.60 -16.16 20.40
N SER A 260 6.86 -16.27 21.52
CA SER A 260 6.00 -15.20 21.98
C SER A 260 6.81 -14.07 22.63
N SER A 261 6.66 -12.86 22.12
CA SER A 261 7.29 -11.66 22.67
C SER A 261 6.33 -10.47 22.69
N MET A 262 6.36 -9.72 23.79
CA MET A 262 5.57 -8.49 23.95
C MET A 262 6.50 -7.35 24.31
N THR A 263 6.47 -6.28 23.55
CA THR A 263 7.37 -5.11 23.73
C THR A 263 6.59 -3.82 23.67
N ILE A 264 7.08 -2.80 24.39
CA ILE A 264 6.58 -1.43 24.24
C ILE A 264 7.61 -0.67 23.42
N VAL A 265 7.17 -0.06 22.34
CA VAL A 265 7.98 0.80 21.48
C VAL A 265 7.50 2.25 21.56
N PRO A 266 8.39 3.25 21.44
CA PRO A 266 8.03 4.65 21.66
C PRO A 266 7.05 5.21 20.61
N GLY A 267 6.78 4.47 19.55
CA GLY A 267 5.86 4.82 18.49
C GLY A 267 5.97 3.91 17.31
N GLN A 268 5.32 4.27 16.20
CA GLN A 268 5.46 3.50 14.98
C GLN A 268 6.88 3.67 14.44
N HIS A 269 7.68 2.65 14.61
CA HIS A 269 8.98 2.50 13.96
C HIS A 269 8.85 1.64 12.70
N ALA A 270 9.92 1.64 11.89
CA ALA A 270 10.18 0.60 10.93
C ALA A 270 10.16 -0.76 11.64
N GLN A 271 9.00 -1.37 11.73
CA GLN A 271 8.90 -2.73 12.23
C GLN A 271 9.24 -3.66 11.07
N PRO A 272 10.37 -4.39 11.12
CA PRO A 272 10.58 -5.44 10.15
C PRO A 272 9.46 -6.44 10.35
N LEU A 273 8.56 -6.48 9.40
CA LEU A 273 7.58 -7.51 9.34
C LEU A 273 8.20 -8.77 8.81
N PHE A 274 7.89 -9.80 9.56
CA PHE A 274 7.89 -11.14 9.08
C PHE A 274 9.00 -11.35 8.05
N GLY A 275 10.08 -11.98 8.36
CA GLY A 275 11.31 -12.20 7.57
C GLY A 275 11.28 -12.14 6.03
N ALA A 276 10.11 -11.92 5.45
CA ALA A 276 9.85 -11.91 4.01
C ALA A 276 10.52 -10.76 3.25
N LEU A 277 10.84 -9.64 3.90
CA LEU A 277 11.57 -8.52 3.31
C LEU A 277 13.03 -8.45 3.78
N ALA A 278 13.51 -9.47 4.50
CA ALA A 278 14.94 -9.60 4.75
C ALA A 278 15.65 -9.61 3.39
N THR A 279 16.52 -8.63 3.19
CA THR A 279 17.38 -8.51 2.03
C THR A 279 17.95 -9.88 1.68
N SER A 280 17.78 -10.31 0.42
CA SER A 280 18.46 -11.51 -0.04
C SER A 280 19.95 -11.31 0.20
N THR A 281 20.57 -12.16 0.99
CA THR A 281 22.02 -12.17 1.10
C THR A 281 22.56 -12.44 -0.29
N ALA A 282 23.68 -11.82 -0.67
CA ALA A 282 24.32 -12.00 -1.97
C ALA A 282 24.56 -13.49 -2.33
N ALA A 283 24.60 -14.38 -1.32
CA ALA A 283 24.76 -15.82 -1.46
C ALA A 283 23.50 -16.56 -1.96
N GLN A 284 22.28 -15.97 -1.86
CA GLN A 284 21.03 -16.63 -2.26
C GLN A 284 20.49 -16.19 -3.62
N GLY A 285 21.23 -15.32 -4.35
CA GLY A 285 20.75 -14.74 -5.60
C GLY A 285 19.64 -13.70 -5.38
N ARG A 286 19.26 -13.02 -6.44
CA ARG A 286 18.18 -12.03 -6.43
C ARG A 286 16.83 -12.75 -6.51
N ILE A 287 15.90 -12.34 -5.66
CA ILE A 287 14.51 -12.84 -5.66
C ILE A 287 13.59 -11.72 -6.12
N TYR A 288 12.74 -12.04 -7.06
CA TYR A 288 11.65 -11.17 -7.51
C TYR A 288 10.32 -11.64 -6.93
N SER A 289 9.36 -10.74 -6.86
CA SER A 289 8.03 -11.06 -6.39
C SER A 289 6.94 -10.24 -7.06
N GLU A 290 5.76 -10.84 -7.16
CA GLU A 290 4.52 -10.15 -7.46
C GLU A 290 3.59 -10.25 -6.26
N VAL A 291 2.86 -9.18 -5.98
CA VAL A 291 2.01 -9.09 -4.80
C VAL A 291 0.60 -8.68 -5.22
N SER A 292 -0.37 -9.52 -4.95
CA SER A 292 -1.78 -9.19 -5.13
C SER A 292 -2.49 -9.11 -3.78
N SER A 293 -3.46 -8.22 -3.64
CA SER A 293 -4.24 -8.14 -2.42
C SER A 293 -5.71 -7.81 -2.67
N ARG A 294 -6.51 -8.34 -1.77
CA ARG A 294 -7.96 -8.19 -1.78
C ARG A 294 -8.42 -7.39 -0.56
N LEU A 295 -9.66 -6.92 -0.62
CA LEU A 295 -10.34 -6.19 0.45
C LEU A 295 -11.73 -6.78 0.65
N GLY A 296 -12.11 -7.04 1.88
CA GLY A 296 -13.43 -7.63 2.14
C GLY A 296 -13.93 -7.47 3.57
N PRO A 297 -15.17 -7.88 3.81
CA PRO A 297 -15.82 -7.83 5.12
C PRO A 297 -15.14 -8.79 6.12
N ALA A 298 -15.67 -8.84 7.34
CA ALA A 298 -15.36 -9.88 8.31
C ALA A 298 -15.63 -11.26 7.73
N TRP A 299 -14.75 -12.22 8.03
CA TRP A 299 -14.85 -13.58 7.51
C TRP A 299 -15.84 -14.44 8.29
N GLY A 300 -16.00 -14.15 9.61
CA GLY A 300 -16.99 -14.80 10.47
C GLY A 300 -16.95 -16.34 10.36
N GLN A 301 -18.09 -16.96 10.07
CA GLN A 301 -18.22 -18.43 9.96
C GLN A 301 -17.41 -19.04 8.79
N ARG A 302 -16.85 -18.23 7.89
CA ARG A 302 -16.01 -18.72 6.79
C ARG A 302 -14.55 -18.97 7.20
N VAL A 303 -14.12 -18.51 8.38
CA VAL A 303 -12.71 -18.61 8.82
C VAL A 303 -12.19 -20.05 8.75
N PRO A 304 -12.88 -21.11 9.27
CA PRO A 304 -12.35 -22.46 9.21
C PRO A 304 -12.17 -23.00 7.79
N SER A 305 -13.12 -22.74 6.89
CA SER A 305 -13.03 -23.19 5.50
C SER A 305 -11.93 -22.44 4.74
N LEU A 306 -11.88 -21.11 4.88
CA LEU A 306 -10.84 -20.29 4.26
C LEU A 306 -9.44 -20.70 4.71
N LEU A 307 -9.20 -20.89 6.01
CA LEU A 307 -7.89 -21.32 6.51
C LEU A 307 -7.50 -22.73 6.04
N ARG A 308 -8.46 -23.63 5.85
CA ARG A 308 -8.21 -24.96 5.25
C ARG A 308 -7.69 -24.82 3.82
N ASP A 309 -8.36 -23.98 2.99
CA ASP A 309 -8.00 -23.78 1.58
C ASP A 309 -6.64 -23.09 1.47
N LEU A 310 -6.39 -22.05 2.32
CA LEU A 310 -5.09 -21.38 2.40
C LEU A 310 -3.97 -22.32 2.86
N ASN A 311 -4.24 -23.26 3.79
CA ASN A 311 -3.27 -24.26 4.23
C ASN A 311 -2.87 -25.20 3.09
N GLN A 312 -3.85 -25.63 2.29
CA GLN A 312 -3.57 -26.45 1.11
C GLN A 312 -2.73 -25.66 0.09
N LEU A 313 -3.06 -24.41 -0.14
CA LEU A 313 -2.36 -23.54 -1.05
C LEU A 313 -0.90 -23.29 -0.64
N ILE A 314 -0.65 -23.02 0.66
CA ILE A 314 0.70 -22.79 1.20
C ILE A 314 1.57 -24.06 1.09
N ARG A 315 1.00 -25.26 1.30
CA ARG A 315 1.73 -26.51 1.12
C ARG A 315 2.21 -26.73 -0.31
N GLY A 316 1.46 -26.21 -1.28
CA GLY A 316 1.79 -26.28 -2.70
C GLY A 316 2.57 -25.08 -3.25
N ARG A 317 3.10 -24.19 -2.40
CA ARG A 317 3.81 -22.99 -2.85
C ARG A 317 5.05 -23.31 -3.68
N PRO A 318 5.27 -22.64 -4.82
CA PRO A 318 6.37 -22.97 -5.72
C PRO A 318 7.75 -22.50 -5.22
N HIS A 319 7.79 -21.53 -4.32
CA HIS A 319 9.04 -20.98 -3.79
C HIS A 319 8.91 -20.75 -2.27
N PRO A 320 9.96 -20.99 -1.45
CA PRO A 320 9.91 -20.80 0.01
C PRO A 320 9.50 -19.39 0.46
N ARG A 321 9.77 -18.36 -0.35
CA ARG A 321 9.36 -16.97 -0.07
C ARG A 321 7.95 -16.61 -0.54
N CYS A 322 7.21 -17.54 -1.13
CA CYS A 322 5.78 -17.36 -1.34
C CYS A 322 5.07 -17.33 0.01
N GLN A 323 4.14 -16.38 0.18
CA GLN A 323 3.52 -16.08 1.47
C GLN A 323 2.09 -15.60 1.28
N ILE A 324 1.23 -15.94 2.22
CA ILE A 324 -0.11 -15.35 2.37
C ILE A 324 -0.13 -14.58 3.68
N SER A 325 -0.72 -13.41 3.66
CA SER A 325 -0.78 -12.56 4.86
C SER A 325 -2.10 -11.83 4.90
N ALA A 326 -2.49 -11.30 6.07
CA ALA A 326 -3.61 -10.37 6.15
C ALA A 326 -3.38 -9.28 7.20
N GLN A 327 -4.01 -8.14 6.96
CA GLN A 327 -4.09 -7.01 7.88
C GLN A 327 -5.56 -6.75 8.21
N GLN A 328 -5.83 -6.51 9.48
CA GLN A 328 -7.14 -6.08 9.92
C GLN A 328 -7.36 -4.60 9.66
N LEU A 329 -8.52 -4.25 9.13
CA LEU A 329 -9.04 -2.92 8.85
C LEU A 329 -10.30 -2.63 9.68
N GLY A 330 -11.12 -1.70 9.23
CA GLY A 330 -12.27 -1.20 9.96
C GLY A 330 -11.91 -0.01 10.85
N GLY A 331 -12.77 0.34 11.78
CA GLY A 331 -12.55 1.46 12.68
C GLY A 331 -12.48 2.80 11.94
N MET A 332 -11.45 3.60 12.25
CA MET A 332 -11.29 4.93 11.63
C MET A 332 -11.15 4.87 10.11
N SER A 333 -10.59 3.80 9.54
CA SER A 333 -10.48 3.67 8.07
C SER A 333 -11.83 3.56 7.37
N SER A 334 -12.88 3.10 8.08
CA SER A 334 -14.25 2.98 7.58
C SER A 334 -15.09 4.26 7.77
N GLN A 335 -14.62 5.23 8.54
CA GLN A 335 -15.39 6.45 8.82
C GLN A 335 -15.29 7.51 7.71
N VAL A 336 -14.31 7.40 6.81
CA VAL A 336 -14.15 8.34 5.71
C VAL A 336 -15.16 8.00 4.61
N PRO A 337 -16.01 8.94 4.20
CA PRO A 337 -17.00 8.69 3.14
C PRO A 337 -16.35 8.28 1.82
N VAL A 338 -16.92 7.30 1.14
CA VAL A 338 -16.45 6.81 -0.18
C VAL A 338 -16.44 7.89 -1.27
N SER A 339 -17.20 8.97 -1.08
CA SER A 339 -17.22 10.12 -1.99
C SER A 339 -15.91 10.93 -1.98
N ARG A 340 -15.10 10.82 -0.92
CA ARG A 340 -13.90 11.65 -0.73
C ARG A 340 -12.65 11.13 -1.43
N THR A 341 -12.59 9.83 -1.72
CA THR A 341 -11.38 9.19 -2.28
C THR A 341 -11.76 8.15 -3.33
N SER A 342 -10.80 7.72 -4.15
CA SER A 342 -10.96 6.58 -5.05
C SER A 342 -10.85 5.23 -4.32
N PHE A 343 -10.51 5.23 -3.04
CA PHE A 343 -10.52 4.02 -2.21
C PHE A 343 -11.96 3.78 -1.71
N ILE A 344 -12.72 2.98 -2.46
CA ILE A 344 -14.16 2.80 -2.23
C ILE A 344 -14.50 1.71 -1.19
N HIS A 345 -13.58 0.77 -0.93
CA HIS A 345 -13.79 -0.36 -0.01
C HIS A 345 -13.57 0.06 1.46
N ARG A 346 -14.33 1.06 1.92
CA ARG A 346 -14.22 1.62 3.27
C ARG A 346 -14.81 0.72 4.37
N ASP A 347 -15.67 -0.19 3.98
CA ASP A 347 -16.29 -1.20 4.84
C ASP A 347 -15.44 -2.46 5.04
N ALA A 348 -14.28 -2.53 4.39
CA ALA A 348 -13.38 -3.67 4.52
C ALA A 348 -12.89 -3.86 5.97
N ILE A 349 -12.96 -5.08 6.46
CA ILE A 349 -12.42 -5.53 7.75
C ILE A 349 -11.11 -6.28 7.56
N TRP A 350 -10.95 -6.98 6.45
CA TRP A 350 -9.71 -7.68 6.12
C TRP A 350 -9.11 -7.23 4.80
N LYS A 351 -7.80 -7.14 4.81
CA LYS A 351 -6.95 -7.01 3.62
C LYS A 351 -5.99 -8.18 3.58
N PRO A 352 -6.38 -9.35 3.03
CA PRO A 352 -5.43 -10.38 2.70
C PRO A 352 -4.56 -9.96 1.50
N TRP A 353 -3.29 -10.43 1.48
CA TRP A 353 -2.42 -10.31 0.32
C TRP A 353 -1.56 -11.55 0.16
N VAL A 354 -1.20 -11.81 -1.08
CA VAL A 354 -0.40 -12.95 -1.51
C VAL A 354 0.89 -12.41 -2.14
N THR A 355 2.00 -12.90 -1.68
CA THR A 355 3.31 -12.65 -2.28
C THR A 355 3.76 -13.91 -3.00
N ALA A 356 3.78 -13.88 -4.33
CA ALA A 356 4.40 -14.90 -5.16
C ALA A 356 5.86 -14.51 -5.44
N ALA A 357 6.78 -15.44 -5.27
CA ALA A 357 8.21 -15.18 -5.38
C ALA A 357 8.89 -16.20 -6.31
N TRP A 358 9.97 -15.78 -6.96
CA TRP A 358 10.81 -16.62 -7.81
C TRP A 358 12.24 -16.11 -7.84
N SER A 359 13.19 -16.98 -8.21
CA SER A 359 14.59 -16.62 -8.37
C SER A 359 14.81 -15.84 -9.68
N ALA A 360 15.72 -14.88 -9.68
CA ALA A 360 16.15 -14.19 -10.89
C ALA A 360 16.66 -15.19 -11.93
N GLY A 361 16.32 -14.97 -13.22
CA GLY A 361 16.71 -15.85 -14.31
C GLY A 361 15.96 -17.18 -14.36
N ASP A 362 14.87 -17.35 -13.60
CA ASP A 362 14.02 -18.55 -13.60
C ASP A 362 12.63 -18.24 -14.18
N PRO A 363 12.44 -18.24 -15.52
CA PRO A 363 11.17 -17.95 -16.14
C PRO A 363 10.09 -19.00 -15.81
N LYS A 364 10.48 -20.27 -15.61
CA LYS A 364 9.55 -21.33 -15.22
C LYS A 364 9.07 -21.14 -13.78
N GLY A 365 9.97 -20.80 -12.88
CA GLY A 365 9.61 -20.48 -11.50
C GLY A 365 8.70 -19.26 -11.42
N ARG A 366 8.93 -18.25 -12.28
CA ARG A 366 8.03 -17.08 -12.41
C ARG A 366 6.64 -17.49 -12.85
N GLU A 367 6.51 -18.31 -13.89
CA GLU A 367 5.22 -18.81 -14.39
C GLU A 367 4.46 -19.55 -13.28
N GLN A 368 5.11 -20.50 -12.60
CA GLN A 368 4.54 -21.25 -11.48
C GLN A 368 4.11 -20.34 -10.33
N ALA A 369 4.90 -19.33 -10.03
CA ALA A 369 4.59 -18.37 -8.97
C ALA A 369 3.36 -17.50 -9.32
N LEU A 370 3.23 -17.06 -10.56
CA LEU A 370 2.06 -16.32 -11.03
C LEU A 370 0.80 -17.18 -11.07
N ASP A 371 0.89 -18.43 -11.50
CA ASP A 371 -0.24 -19.37 -11.47
C ASP A 371 -0.72 -19.62 -10.04
N TRP A 372 0.21 -19.79 -9.11
CA TRP A 372 -0.09 -19.90 -7.68
C TRP A 372 -0.75 -18.62 -7.13
N LEU A 373 -0.28 -17.43 -7.54
CA LEU A 373 -0.88 -16.14 -7.20
C LEU A 373 -2.33 -16.03 -7.68
N PHE A 374 -2.59 -16.41 -8.92
CA PHE A 374 -3.94 -16.37 -9.49
C PHE A 374 -4.89 -17.36 -8.80
N HIS A 375 -4.40 -18.55 -8.48
CA HIS A 375 -5.18 -19.53 -7.71
C HIS A 375 -5.52 -18.98 -6.30
N ALA A 376 -4.55 -18.38 -5.61
CA ALA A 376 -4.77 -17.73 -4.33
C ALA A 376 -5.82 -16.61 -4.42
N ASN A 377 -5.74 -15.78 -5.45
CA ASN A 377 -6.72 -14.72 -5.70
C ASN A 377 -8.13 -15.27 -5.91
N THR A 378 -8.27 -16.39 -6.61
CA THR A 378 -9.59 -17.04 -6.81
C THR A 378 -10.21 -17.44 -5.47
N ILE A 379 -9.43 -18.08 -4.57
CA ILE A 379 -9.89 -18.44 -3.21
C ILE A 379 -10.29 -17.19 -2.42
N LEU A 380 -9.45 -16.16 -2.43
CA LEU A 380 -9.67 -14.94 -1.64
C LEU A 380 -10.83 -14.09 -2.15
N THR A 381 -11.12 -14.11 -3.46
CA THR A 381 -12.19 -13.27 -4.06
C THR A 381 -13.56 -13.58 -3.49
N GLU A 382 -13.84 -14.83 -3.11
CA GLU A 382 -15.11 -15.23 -2.52
C GLU A 382 -15.40 -14.55 -1.17
N SER A 383 -14.34 -14.29 -0.39
CA SER A 383 -14.44 -13.66 0.93
C SER A 383 -14.04 -12.18 0.91
N CYS A 384 -13.29 -11.76 -0.11
CA CYS A 384 -12.72 -10.41 -0.23
C CYS A 384 -12.85 -9.93 -1.69
N PRO A 385 -14.02 -9.43 -2.12
CA PRO A 385 -14.27 -9.07 -3.53
C PRO A 385 -13.52 -7.80 -3.99
N GLY A 386 -13.16 -6.89 -3.09
CA GLY A 386 -12.44 -5.65 -3.43
C GLY A 386 -10.97 -5.88 -3.75
N VAL A 387 -10.34 -4.92 -4.42
CA VAL A 387 -8.90 -4.91 -4.73
C VAL A 387 -8.22 -3.71 -4.08
N HIS A 388 -7.04 -3.93 -3.51
CA HIS A 388 -6.23 -2.84 -2.94
C HIS A 388 -5.48 -2.09 -4.03
N LEU A 389 -5.65 -0.77 -4.06
CA LEU A 389 -5.17 0.11 -5.15
C LEU A 389 -3.65 0.09 -5.37
N THR A 390 -2.87 -0.23 -4.34
CA THR A 390 -1.41 -0.33 -4.45
C THR A 390 -0.97 -1.50 -5.33
N GLN A 391 -1.79 -2.54 -5.43
CA GLN A 391 -1.49 -3.81 -6.10
C GLN A 391 -2.43 -4.07 -7.28
N ILE A 392 -2.54 -3.09 -8.17
CA ILE A 392 -3.16 -3.22 -9.51
C ILE A 392 -2.03 -3.43 -10.53
N HIS A 393 -2.21 -4.36 -11.46
CA HIS A 393 -1.15 -4.88 -12.33
C HIS A 393 -1.41 -4.58 -13.82
N PRO A 394 -1.05 -3.38 -14.32
CA PRO A 394 -1.25 -3.02 -15.73
C PRO A 394 -0.55 -3.95 -16.74
N HIS A 395 0.42 -4.72 -16.27
CA HIS A 395 1.23 -5.66 -17.06
C HIS A 395 0.73 -7.11 -17.01
N LEU A 396 -0.33 -7.40 -16.24
CA LEU A 396 -0.90 -8.75 -16.13
C LEU A 396 -2.28 -8.82 -16.79
N SER A 397 -2.69 -10.02 -17.19
CA SER A 397 -3.99 -10.28 -17.84
C SER A 397 -5.20 -9.99 -16.95
N CYS A 398 -5.02 -10.00 -15.62
CA CYS A 398 -6.07 -9.72 -14.65
C CYS A 398 -6.40 -8.21 -14.50
N HIS A 399 -5.61 -7.30 -15.11
CA HIS A 399 -5.72 -5.85 -14.91
C HIS A 399 -7.16 -5.30 -15.06
N LYS A 400 -7.87 -5.69 -16.13
CA LYS A 400 -9.24 -5.21 -16.35
C LYS A 400 -10.20 -5.63 -15.25
N ALA A 401 -10.08 -6.84 -14.74
CA ALA A 401 -10.90 -7.34 -13.63
C ALA A 401 -10.53 -6.58 -12.33
N GLU A 402 -9.23 -6.38 -12.07
CA GLU A 402 -8.76 -5.61 -10.91
C GLU A 402 -9.29 -4.18 -10.90
N LEU A 403 -9.31 -3.49 -12.05
CA LEU A 403 -9.87 -2.14 -12.14
C LEU A 403 -11.37 -2.11 -11.82
N ASN A 404 -12.14 -3.07 -12.32
CA ASN A 404 -13.56 -3.17 -12.02
C ASN A 404 -13.79 -3.42 -10.53
N ASP A 405 -13.06 -4.37 -9.92
CA ASP A 405 -13.19 -4.70 -8.50
C ASP A 405 -12.69 -3.54 -7.60
N ALA A 406 -11.67 -2.80 -8.03
CA ALA A 406 -11.07 -1.72 -7.27
C ALA A 406 -11.92 -0.44 -7.24
N PHE A 407 -12.56 -0.09 -8.36
CA PHE A 407 -13.23 1.21 -8.52
C PHE A 407 -14.74 1.12 -8.73
N GLN A 408 -15.29 -0.04 -9.13
CA GLN A 408 -16.72 -0.29 -9.34
C GLN A 408 -17.42 0.87 -10.05
N ASP A 409 -18.51 1.42 -9.49
CA ASP A 409 -19.29 2.53 -10.04
C ASP A 409 -18.51 3.84 -10.20
N TRP A 410 -17.33 3.96 -9.57
CA TRP A 410 -16.43 5.09 -9.73
C TRP A 410 -15.57 5.00 -11.00
N LEU A 411 -15.36 3.82 -11.57
CA LEU A 411 -14.49 3.62 -12.73
C LEU A 411 -14.85 4.49 -13.95
N PRO A 412 -16.12 4.67 -14.34
CA PRO A 412 -16.48 5.60 -15.42
C PRO A 412 -16.07 7.05 -15.15
N GLY A 413 -16.29 7.54 -13.93
CA GLY A 413 -15.86 8.88 -13.51
C GLY A 413 -14.34 9.05 -13.55
N LEU A 414 -13.61 8.04 -13.16
CA LEU A 414 -12.15 8.03 -13.20
C LEU A 414 -11.61 8.01 -14.64
N LYS A 415 -12.24 7.27 -15.56
CA LYS A 415 -11.92 7.28 -16.99
C LYS A 415 -12.19 8.65 -17.61
N HIS A 416 -13.25 9.31 -17.20
CA HIS A 416 -13.55 10.69 -17.62
C HIS A 416 -12.46 11.66 -17.15
N LEU A 417 -12.03 11.59 -15.87
CA LEU A 417 -10.90 12.40 -15.39
C LEU A 417 -9.63 12.11 -16.18
N LYS A 418 -9.32 10.85 -16.45
CA LYS A 418 -8.14 10.49 -17.23
C LYS A 418 -8.18 11.07 -18.64
N SER A 419 -9.32 11.04 -19.32
CA SER A 419 -9.43 11.62 -20.68
C SER A 419 -9.12 13.12 -20.73
N HIS A 420 -9.32 13.86 -19.62
CA HIS A 420 -8.99 15.29 -19.52
C HIS A 420 -7.53 15.52 -19.07
N HIS A 421 -7.04 14.72 -18.13
CA HIS A 421 -5.77 14.96 -17.49
C HIS A 421 -4.62 14.13 -18.06
N ASP A 422 -4.91 13.08 -18.81
CA ASP A 422 -3.93 12.25 -19.54
C ASP A 422 -4.49 11.84 -20.91
N PRO A 423 -4.82 12.82 -21.79
CA PRO A 423 -5.47 12.56 -23.09
C PRO A 423 -4.59 11.76 -24.05
N TYR A 424 -3.29 11.76 -23.84
CA TYR A 424 -2.32 11.07 -24.69
C TYR A 424 -1.95 9.67 -24.18
N GLY A 425 -2.54 9.21 -23.07
CA GLY A 425 -2.24 7.89 -22.49
C GLY A 425 -0.78 7.76 -22.04
N LEU A 426 -0.19 8.84 -21.52
CA LEU A 426 1.18 8.84 -21.03
C LEU A 426 1.35 7.91 -19.82
N LEU A 427 0.36 7.87 -18.93
CA LEU A 427 0.38 7.08 -17.70
C LEU A 427 -0.34 5.74 -17.89
N PRO A 428 -0.18 4.77 -16.97
CA PRO A 428 -0.80 3.46 -17.08
C PRO A 428 -2.31 3.50 -17.42
N PRO A 429 -2.85 2.53 -18.19
CA PRO A 429 -4.26 2.51 -18.60
C PRO A 429 -5.21 2.24 -17.43
N LEU A 430 -6.47 2.75 -17.57
CA LEU A 430 -7.62 2.45 -16.71
C LEU A 430 -8.60 1.52 -17.42
#